data_4073b340408b12e581e47acbe6deaaef
#
_entry.id   4073b340408b12e581e47acbe6deaaef
#
_cell.length_a   1.000
_cell.length_b   1.000
_cell.length_c   1.000
_cell.angle_alpha   90.00
_cell.angle_beta   90.00
_cell.angle_gamma   90.00
#
_symmetry.space_group_name_H-M   'P 1'
#
loop_
_entity.id
_entity.type
_entity.pdbx_description
1 polymer ?
#
loop_
_entity_poly.entity_id
_entity_poly.type
_entity_poly.pdbx_seq_one_letter_code
_entity_poly.pdbx_strand_id
1 'polypeptide(L)'
;PTGGQQVAALPSAGATVRELYDAGQSQLQRQDYAGAEQTFRQIIQSSPNDRLIADATFMLGESLFLRQNYSDAAASFLEVSTKYQNSARAPEALLRLGQSLAGLGEKETACATFQEVDRKYPRTASSVRQAVEREQKRVGC
;
A
#
# COMPACT_ATOMS: atom_id res chain seq x y z
N PRO A 1 -21.16 25.88 3.45
CA PRO A 1 -20.97 25.31 3.29
C PRO A 1 -20.47 24.91 2.62
N THR A 2 -20.01 24.95 2.61
CA THR A 2 -19.60 24.50 1.98
C THR A 2 -19.53 23.37 1.89
N GLY A 3 -20.32 23.07 1.92
CA GLY A 3 -20.49 21.77 1.93
C GLY A 3 -19.45 21.03 1.26
N GLY A 4 -19.14 21.49 0.24
CA GLY A 4 -18.29 20.71 -0.50
C GLY A 4 -17.12 20.20 0.19
N GLN A 5 -16.79 20.85 1.05
CA GLN A 5 -15.72 20.53 1.59
C GLN A 5 -15.73 19.59 2.52
N GLN A 6 -16.37 18.88 2.54
CA GLN A 6 -16.41 17.89 3.29
C GLN A 6 -15.19 17.35 3.41
N VAL A 7 -14.47 17.78 4.08
CA VAL A 7 -13.44 17.15 4.59
C VAL A 7 -13.99 15.98 5.11
N ALA A 8 -13.62 14.90 4.61
CA ALA A 8 -14.07 13.70 5.11
C ALA A 8 -13.85 13.74 6.58
N ALA A 9 -14.88 13.75 7.30
CA ALA A 9 -14.76 13.71 8.73
C ALA A 9 -13.96 12.48 9.09
N LEU A 10 -13.06 12.63 10.03
CA LEU A 10 -12.37 11.46 10.56
C LEU A 10 -13.41 10.58 11.23
N PRO A 11 -13.29 9.28 11.12
CA PRO A 11 -14.21 8.37 11.81
C PRO A 11 -14.23 8.66 13.29
N SER A 12 -15.41 8.51 13.89
CA SER A 12 -15.56 8.79 15.31
C SER A 12 -14.76 7.80 16.14
N ALA A 13 -14.45 8.21 17.36
CA ALA A 13 -13.82 7.31 18.33
C ALA A 13 -14.78 6.17 18.56
N GLY A 14 -14.44 5.00 18.53
CA GLY A 14 -15.32 3.84 18.66
C GLY A 14 -15.71 3.23 17.34
N ALA A 15 -15.22 3.76 16.24
CA ALA A 15 -15.43 3.11 14.95
C ALA A 15 -14.73 1.75 14.93
N THR A 16 -15.36 0.76 14.29
CA THR A 16 -14.75 -0.55 14.15
C THR A 16 -13.62 -0.49 13.12
N VAL A 17 -12.77 -1.50 13.12
CA VAL A 17 -11.69 -1.59 12.14
C VAL A 17 -12.27 -1.59 10.73
N ARG A 18 -13.38 -2.30 10.51
CA ARG A 18 -14.00 -2.34 9.18
C ARG A 18 -14.50 -0.95 8.78
N GLU A 19 -15.10 -0.22 9.71
CA GLU A 19 -15.57 1.13 9.42
C GLU A 19 -14.42 2.06 9.09
N LEU A 20 -13.31 1.94 9.83
CA LEU A 20 -12.11 2.73 9.55
C LEU A 20 -11.53 2.36 8.20
N TYR A 21 -11.46 1.07 7.89
CA TYR A 21 -10.92 0.62 6.62
C TYR A 21 -11.76 1.17 5.46
N ASP A 22 -13.08 1.07 5.57
CA ASP A 22 -13.99 1.57 4.53
C ASP A 22 -13.85 3.09 4.37
N ALA A 23 -13.68 3.80 5.49
CA ALA A 23 -13.47 5.25 5.45
C ALA A 23 -12.17 5.60 4.72
N GLY A 24 -11.09 4.86 5.00
CA GLY A 24 -9.82 5.07 4.31
C GLY A 24 -9.93 4.82 2.82
N GLN A 25 -10.66 3.75 2.42
CA GLN A 25 -10.88 3.45 1.02
C GLN A 25 -11.66 4.57 0.33
N SER A 26 -12.68 5.12 0.98
CA SER A 26 -13.44 6.24 0.45
C SER A 26 -12.56 7.49 0.29
N GLN A 27 -11.70 7.73 1.25
CA GLN A 27 -10.77 8.86 1.19
C GLN A 27 -9.83 8.71 -0.01
N LEU A 28 -9.32 7.49 -0.26
CA LEU A 28 -8.48 7.25 -1.43
C LEU A 28 -9.23 7.53 -2.72
N GLN A 29 -10.49 7.08 -2.81
CA GLN A 29 -11.29 7.29 -4.01
C GLN A 29 -11.52 8.77 -4.27
N ARG A 30 -11.60 9.58 -3.23
CA ARG A 30 -11.77 11.01 -3.38
C ARG A 30 -10.43 11.75 -3.52
N GLN A 31 -9.34 11.00 -3.60
CA GLN A 31 -7.98 11.56 -3.70
C GLN A 31 -7.58 12.34 -2.44
N ASP A 32 -8.21 12.03 -1.32
CA ASP A 32 -7.82 12.58 -0.03
C ASP A 32 -6.74 11.66 0.55
N TYR A 33 -5.56 11.71 -0.04
CA TYR A 33 -4.48 10.79 0.32
C TYR A 33 -3.97 11.03 1.74
N ALA A 34 -3.92 12.29 2.16
CA ALA A 34 -3.48 12.62 3.52
C ALA A 34 -4.47 12.10 4.57
N GLY A 35 -5.77 12.24 4.29
CA GLY A 35 -6.79 11.71 5.17
C GLY A 35 -6.75 10.18 5.23
N ALA A 36 -6.57 9.54 4.07
CA ALA A 36 -6.46 8.08 4.01
C ALA A 36 -5.26 7.60 4.82
N GLU A 37 -4.13 8.27 4.69
CA GLU A 37 -2.93 7.93 5.45
C GLU A 37 -3.23 7.93 6.94
N GLN A 38 -3.87 8.97 7.45
CA GLN A 38 -4.19 9.07 8.87
C GLN A 38 -5.14 7.95 9.32
N THR A 39 -6.13 7.66 8.51
CA THR A 39 -7.13 6.62 8.83
C THR A 39 -6.48 5.24 8.90
N PHE A 40 -5.64 4.90 7.93
CA PHE A 40 -4.97 3.60 7.96
C PHE A 40 -3.94 3.51 9.08
N ARG A 41 -3.25 4.60 9.41
CA ARG A 41 -2.35 4.62 10.57
C ARG A 41 -3.11 4.39 11.87
N GLN A 42 -4.32 4.91 11.97
CA GLN A 42 -5.15 4.72 13.16
C GLN A 42 -5.46 3.24 13.36
N ILE A 43 -5.79 2.51 12.30
CA ILE A 43 -6.02 1.07 12.38
C ILE A 43 -4.77 0.36 12.90
N ILE A 44 -3.62 0.68 12.31
CA ILE A 44 -2.36 0.02 12.64
C ILE A 44 -1.98 0.26 14.10
N GLN A 45 -2.19 1.48 14.57
CA GLN A 45 -1.82 1.84 15.95
C GLN A 45 -2.78 1.29 16.97
N SER A 46 -4.08 1.29 16.67
CA SER A 46 -5.08 0.90 17.65
C SER A 46 -5.45 -0.58 17.60
N SER A 47 -5.22 -1.25 16.49
CA SER A 47 -5.66 -2.62 16.29
C SER A 47 -4.59 -3.45 15.57
N PRO A 48 -3.38 -3.52 16.12
CA PRO A 48 -2.25 -4.15 15.42
C PRO A 48 -2.40 -5.65 15.20
N ASN A 49 -3.33 -6.28 15.91
CA ASN A 49 -3.54 -7.72 15.77
C ASN A 49 -4.82 -8.06 15.00
N ASP A 50 -5.48 -7.07 14.42
CA ASP A 50 -6.70 -7.32 13.67
C ASP A 50 -6.37 -8.02 12.35
N ARG A 51 -7.32 -8.84 11.87
CA ARG A 51 -7.11 -9.56 10.61
C ARG A 51 -6.94 -8.64 9.40
N LEU A 52 -7.37 -7.38 9.50
CA LEU A 52 -7.21 -6.41 8.43
C LEU A 52 -5.88 -5.66 8.52
N ILE A 53 -4.98 -6.05 9.44
CA ILE A 53 -3.74 -5.30 9.64
C ILE A 53 -2.86 -5.30 8.38
N ALA A 54 -2.76 -6.43 7.69
CA ALA A 54 -1.95 -6.48 6.46
C ALA A 54 -2.57 -5.62 5.37
N ASP A 55 -3.91 -5.68 5.23
CA ASP A 55 -4.61 -4.84 4.26
C ASP A 55 -4.44 -3.35 4.60
N ALA A 56 -4.56 -2.99 5.88
CA ALA A 56 -4.42 -1.59 6.30
C ALA A 56 -2.99 -1.09 6.06
N THR A 57 -2.00 -1.93 6.33
CA THR A 57 -0.59 -1.56 6.09
C THR A 57 -0.33 -1.39 4.59
N PHE A 58 -0.92 -2.26 3.76
CA PHE A 58 -0.81 -2.14 2.31
C PHE A 58 -1.45 -0.83 1.84
N MET A 59 -2.65 -0.52 2.32
CA MET A 59 -3.36 0.69 1.92
C MET A 59 -2.68 1.96 2.43
N LEU A 60 -2.00 1.89 3.58
CA LEU A 60 -1.16 2.99 4.02
C LEU A 60 -0.05 3.21 2.97
N GLY A 61 0.58 2.15 2.52
CA GLY A 61 1.59 2.23 1.48
C GLY A 61 1.04 2.88 0.20
N GLU A 62 -0.18 2.48 -0.21
CA GLU A 62 -0.82 3.05 -1.38
C GLU A 62 -1.05 4.56 -1.21
N SER A 63 -1.53 4.98 -0.04
CA SER A 63 -1.78 6.39 0.25
C SER A 63 -0.49 7.22 0.14
N LEU A 64 0.58 6.67 0.68
CA LEU A 64 1.90 7.33 0.63
C LEU A 64 2.45 7.35 -0.78
N PHE A 65 2.27 6.25 -1.53
CA PHE A 65 2.77 6.13 -2.89
C PHE A 65 2.08 7.15 -3.80
N LEU A 66 0.77 7.31 -3.65
CA LEU A 66 0.00 8.25 -4.46
C LEU A 66 0.38 9.71 -4.17
N ARG A 67 0.93 9.98 -2.99
CA ARG A 67 1.47 11.29 -2.67
C ARG A 67 2.91 11.43 -3.08
N GLN A 68 3.47 10.44 -3.75
CA GLN A 68 4.87 10.39 -4.15
C GLN A 68 5.83 10.39 -2.96
N ASN A 69 5.34 9.96 -1.79
CA ASN A 69 6.21 9.77 -0.63
C ASN A 69 6.75 8.35 -0.70
N TYR A 70 7.68 8.13 -1.62
CA TYR A 70 8.16 6.80 -1.96
C TYR A 70 8.97 6.15 -0.83
N SER A 71 9.65 6.94 -0.04
CA SER A 71 10.43 6.39 1.07
C SER A 71 9.53 5.71 2.11
N ASP A 72 8.49 6.43 2.55
CA ASP A 72 7.58 5.88 3.54
C ASP A 72 6.68 4.80 2.93
N ALA A 73 6.32 4.95 1.64
CA ALA A 73 5.58 3.91 0.94
C ALA A 73 6.38 2.61 0.91
N ALA A 74 7.66 2.70 0.58
CA ALA A 74 8.53 1.53 0.55
C ALA A 74 8.57 0.83 1.90
N ALA A 75 8.64 1.60 2.99
CA ALA A 75 8.66 1.03 4.34
C ALA A 75 7.37 0.25 4.63
N SER A 76 6.21 0.80 4.24
CA SER A 76 4.93 0.12 4.45
C SER A 76 4.82 -1.16 3.63
N PHE A 77 5.20 -1.11 2.37
CA PHE A 77 5.14 -2.28 1.50
C PHE A 77 6.15 -3.35 1.93
N LEU A 78 7.32 -2.93 2.39
CA LEU A 78 8.31 -3.85 2.93
C LEU A 78 7.74 -4.59 4.15
N GLU A 79 7.05 -3.88 5.01
CA GLU A 79 6.45 -4.49 6.19
C GLU A 79 5.44 -5.56 5.78
N VAL A 80 4.60 -5.31 4.80
CA VAL A 80 3.65 -6.33 4.33
C VAL A 80 4.42 -7.55 3.78
N SER A 81 5.45 -7.32 2.97
CA SER A 81 6.15 -8.41 2.31
C SER A 81 7.01 -9.24 3.27
N THR A 82 7.37 -8.69 4.43
CA THR A 82 8.20 -9.42 5.40
C THR A 82 7.40 -9.91 6.60
N LYS A 83 6.56 -9.04 7.17
CA LYS A 83 5.82 -9.40 8.37
C LYS A 83 4.53 -10.12 8.06
N TYR A 84 3.92 -9.84 6.92
CA TYR A 84 2.65 -10.45 6.53
C TYR A 84 2.79 -11.19 5.21
N GLN A 85 3.87 -11.94 5.07
CA GLN A 85 4.22 -12.57 3.79
C GLN A 85 3.24 -13.65 3.33
N ASN A 86 2.37 -14.12 4.21
CA ASN A 86 1.34 -15.07 3.82
C ASN A 86 -0.01 -14.39 3.51
N SER A 87 -0.06 -13.08 3.57
CA SER A 87 -1.25 -12.32 3.24
C SER A 87 -1.48 -12.33 1.74
N ALA A 88 -2.73 -12.27 1.32
CA ALA A 88 -3.07 -12.12 -0.09
C ALA A 88 -2.50 -10.84 -0.70
N ARG A 89 -2.19 -9.84 0.15
CA ARG A 89 -1.60 -8.58 -0.31
C ARG A 89 -0.10 -8.66 -0.55
N ALA A 90 0.55 -9.70 -0.06
CA ALA A 90 2.02 -9.73 -0.06
C ALA A 90 2.65 -9.69 -1.46
N PRO A 91 2.15 -10.41 -2.47
CA PRO A 91 2.75 -10.31 -3.80
C PRO A 91 2.65 -8.92 -4.40
N GLU A 92 1.50 -8.28 -4.26
CA GLU A 92 1.29 -6.93 -4.76
C GLU A 92 2.11 -5.92 -3.97
N ALA A 93 2.25 -6.13 -2.66
CA ALA A 93 3.09 -5.26 -1.83
C ALA A 93 4.54 -5.31 -2.28
N LEU A 94 5.03 -6.49 -2.65
CA LEU A 94 6.41 -6.62 -3.12
C LEU A 94 6.58 -5.91 -4.47
N LEU A 95 5.59 -6.01 -5.36
CA LEU A 95 5.59 -5.25 -6.62
C LEU A 95 5.63 -3.74 -6.33
N ARG A 96 4.77 -3.26 -5.43
CA ARG A 96 4.71 -1.85 -5.08
C ARG A 96 5.99 -1.38 -4.39
N LEU A 97 6.63 -2.24 -3.62
CA LEU A 97 7.94 -1.94 -3.05
C LEU A 97 8.95 -1.64 -4.17
N GLY A 98 8.97 -2.50 -5.19
CA GLY A 98 9.85 -2.27 -6.33
C GLY A 98 9.56 -0.95 -7.02
N GLN A 99 8.29 -0.62 -7.21
CA GLN A 99 7.88 0.65 -7.82
C GLN A 99 8.31 1.84 -6.95
N SER A 100 8.19 1.72 -5.64
CA SER A 100 8.59 2.79 -4.71
C SER A 100 10.10 3.00 -4.76
N LEU A 101 10.87 1.91 -4.82
CA LEU A 101 12.33 2.00 -4.93
C LEU A 101 12.73 2.63 -6.25
N ALA A 102 12.03 2.31 -7.34
CA ALA A 102 12.27 2.95 -8.63
C ALA A 102 11.97 4.46 -8.55
N GLY A 103 10.91 4.83 -7.83
CA GLY A 103 10.58 6.24 -7.62
C GLY A 103 11.66 6.99 -6.85
N LEU A 104 12.42 6.27 -6.01
CA LEU A 104 13.54 6.85 -5.28
C LEU A 104 14.83 6.86 -6.11
N GLY A 105 14.77 6.37 -7.34
CA GLY A 105 15.97 6.30 -8.18
C GLY A 105 16.85 5.09 -7.90
N GLU A 106 16.39 4.13 -7.09
CA GLU A 106 17.18 2.97 -6.74
C GLU A 106 16.86 1.83 -7.69
N LYS A 107 17.36 1.98 -8.93
CA LYS A 107 17.01 1.08 -10.01
C LYS A 107 17.40 -0.36 -9.74
N GLU A 108 18.63 -0.57 -9.30
CA GLU A 108 19.13 -1.94 -9.13
C GLU A 108 18.35 -2.69 -8.06
N THR A 109 18.06 -2.03 -6.94
CA THR A 109 17.28 -2.62 -5.88
C THR A 109 15.83 -2.85 -6.32
N ALA A 110 15.29 -1.92 -7.12
CA ALA A 110 13.95 -2.08 -7.67
C ALA A 110 13.90 -3.31 -8.57
N CYS A 111 14.87 -3.49 -9.45
CA CYS A 111 14.91 -4.64 -10.35
C CYS A 111 15.04 -5.96 -9.60
N ALA A 112 15.85 -6.00 -8.55
CA ALA A 112 15.98 -7.19 -7.71
C ALA A 112 14.66 -7.49 -7.00
N THR A 113 13.94 -6.45 -6.58
CA THR A 113 12.65 -6.62 -5.91
C THR A 113 11.60 -7.18 -6.86
N PHE A 114 11.58 -6.72 -8.12
CA PHE A 114 10.65 -7.26 -9.11
C PHE A 114 10.93 -8.75 -9.37
N GLN A 115 12.20 -9.14 -9.44
CA GLN A 115 12.53 -10.54 -9.62
C GLN A 115 12.05 -11.37 -8.44
N GLU A 116 12.08 -10.81 -7.25
CA GLU A 116 11.67 -11.51 -6.04
C GLU A 116 10.19 -11.85 -6.04
N VAL A 117 9.35 -11.06 -6.71
CA VAL A 117 7.92 -11.37 -6.82
C VAL A 117 7.72 -12.74 -7.47
N ASP A 118 8.36 -12.97 -8.61
CA ASP A 118 8.22 -14.23 -9.32
C ASP A 118 8.86 -15.39 -8.54
N ARG A 119 9.98 -15.15 -7.89
CA ARG A 119 10.67 -16.18 -7.15
C ARG A 119 9.88 -16.63 -5.91
N LYS A 120 9.33 -15.65 -5.18
CA LYS A 120 8.68 -15.95 -3.93
C LYS A 120 7.22 -16.33 -4.09
N TYR A 121 6.56 -15.76 -5.09
CA TYR A 121 5.14 -15.98 -5.33
C TYR A 121 4.87 -16.45 -6.75
N PRO A 122 5.39 -17.62 -7.12
CA PRO A 122 5.26 -18.12 -8.51
C PRO A 122 3.83 -18.41 -8.93
N ARG A 123 2.91 -18.52 -7.96
CA ARG A 123 1.50 -18.79 -8.25
C ARG A 123 0.62 -17.55 -8.08
N THR A 124 1.20 -16.37 -8.00
CA THR A 124 0.41 -15.16 -7.87
C THR A 124 -0.42 -14.93 -9.12
N ALA A 125 -1.43 -14.07 -9.02
CA ALA A 125 -2.31 -13.76 -10.12
C ALA A 125 -1.53 -13.28 -11.35
N SER A 126 -2.02 -13.64 -12.54
CA SER A 126 -1.34 -13.23 -13.77
C SER A 126 -1.28 -11.71 -13.93
N SER A 127 -2.26 -10.99 -13.35
CA SER A 127 -2.23 -9.52 -13.38
C SER A 127 -1.01 -8.97 -12.66
N VAL A 128 -0.60 -9.59 -11.56
CA VAL A 128 0.59 -9.18 -10.81
C VAL A 128 1.84 -9.49 -11.64
N ARG A 129 1.91 -10.69 -12.23
CA ARG A 129 3.08 -11.05 -13.05
C ARG A 129 3.23 -10.14 -14.25
N GLN A 130 2.12 -9.80 -14.90
CA GLN A 130 2.15 -8.89 -16.03
C GLN A 130 2.61 -7.49 -15.59
N ALA A 131 2.16 -7.04 -14.43
CA ALA A 131 2.58 -5.76 -13.89
C ALA A 131 4.09 -5.76 -13.59
N VAL A 132 4.61 -6.87 -13.06
CA VAL A 132 6.05 -7.00 -12.82
C VAL A 132 6.82 -6.84 -14.13
N GLU A 133 6.36 -7.51 -15.21
CA GLU A 133 7.05 -7.41 -16.50
C GLU A 133 7.02 -5.99 -17.04
N ARG A 134 5.87 -5.33 -16.92
CA ARG A 134 5.77 -3.93 -17.39
C ARG A 134 6.72 -3.03 -16.63
N GLU A 135 6.80 -3.21 -15.31
CA GLU A 135 7.65 -2.37 -14.48
C GLU A 135 9.12 -2.64 -14.74
N GLN A 136 9.49 -3.90 -14.96
CA GLN A 136 10.86 -4.23 -15.31
C GLN A 136 11.28 -3.53 -16.60
N LYS A 137 10.38 -3.50 -17.60
CA LYS A 137 10.69 -2.82 -18.86
C LYS A 137 10.76 -1.31 -18.66
N ARG A 138 9.79 -0.76 -17.91
CA ARG A 138 9.75 0.68 -17.68
C ARG A 138 10.99 1.18 -16.95
N VAL A 139 11.47 0.42 -15.98
CA VAL A 139 12.63 0.80 -15.18
C VAL A 139 13.93 0.49 -15.90
N GLY A 140 13.89 -0.44 -16.84
CA GLY A 140 15.08 -0.80 -17.59
C GLY A 140 15.87 -1.93 -16.96
N CYS A 141 15.17 -2.85 -16.35
CA CYS A 141 15.82 -4.05 -15.86
C CYS A 141 16.21 -4.94 -17.07
#